data_ff9359e63bbe11ebbc01c53372de3cd6
#
_entry.id   ff9359e63bbe11ebbc01c53372de3cd6
#
_cell.length_a   1.000
_cell.length_b   1.000
_cell.length_c   1.000
_cell.angle_alpha   90.00
_cell.angle_beta   90.00
_cell.angle_gamma   90.00
#
_symmetry.space_group_name_H-M   'P 1'
#
loop_
_entity.id
_entity.type
_entity.pdbx_description
1 polymer ?
#
loop_
_entity_poly.entity_id
_entity_poly.type
_entity_poly.pdbx_seq_one_letter_code
_entity_poly.pdbx_strand_id
1 'polypeptide(L)'
;MNDIRQTQEYANYLSQIGWRVERSAEINYFIKKIPLLGSILKIQRPQEIRISKIRELAKKYRAFQVIIEPKSSLDADFLVSLGFHLSKSPYLPTKTLQIDLTQTKEKIFKDLEKDAKSAIKKGENIEIADCKDNLEKFRGAWKKSVGLKRYVPALEHLASLKKAFKNNSLFLMTGDESAGAIFLSGDGIGYYWQAFTNREGREKHEQYSIVWEGILRVKKIGARIFDFEGIYDERFPNKSWLGFTHFKKSFGGYEVIHPGTFVKWFL
;
A
#
# COMPACT_ATOMS: atom_id res chain seq x y z
N MET A 1 -9.50 9.52 -9.45
CA MET A 1 -8.99 8.22 -8.98
C MET A 1 -9.02 8.19 -7.46
N ASN A 2 -9.62 7.15 -6.90
CA ASN A 2 -9.68 6.92 -5.46
C ASN A 2 -8.42 6.19 -4.99
N ASP A 3 -8.03 6.40 -3.73
CA ASP A 3 -7.06 5.52 -3.08
C ASP A 3 -7.61 4.09 -3.02
N ILE A 4 -6.73 3.10 -3.13
CA ILE A 4 -7.12 1.67 -3.11
C ILE A 4 -7.96 1.31 -1.88
N ARG A 5 -7.73 1.99 -0.75
CA ARG A 5 -8.46 1.78 0.51
C ARG A 5 -9.91 2.24 0.44
N GLN A 6 -10.28 2.99 -0.60
CA GLN A 6 -11.65 3.41 -0.89
C GLN A 6 -12.35 2.55 -1.95
N THR A 7 -11.68 1.51 -2.47
CA THR A 7 -12.28 0.57 -3.41
C THR A 7 -13.17 -0.47 -2.71
N GLN A 8 -14.08 -1.07 -3.48
CA GLN A 8 -14.92 -2.17 -2.99
C GLN A 8 -14.09 -3.42 -2.70
N GLU A 9 -13.06 -3.67 -3.48
CA GLU A 9 -12.14 -4.79 -3.30
C GLU A 9 -11.44 -4.72 -1.94
N TYR A 10 -10.94 -3.53 -1.57
CA TYR A 10 -10.31 -3.35 -0.27
C TYR A 10 -11.31 -3.49 0.90
N ALA A 11 -12.54 -2.99 0.72
CA ALA A 11 -13.63 -3.20 1.68
C ALA A 11 -13.92 -4.70 1.89
N ASN A 12 -14.00 -5.46 0.80
CA ASN A 12 -14.22 -6.91 0.82
C ASN A 12 -13.04 -7.63 1.50
N TYR A 13 -11.79 -7.25 1.19
CA TYR A 13 -10.62 -7.78 1.84
C TYR A 13 -10.65 -7.57 3.35
N LEU A 14 -10.85 -6.34 3.82
CA LEU A 14 -10.88 -6.04 5.24
C LEU A 14 -12.02 -6.77 5.98
N SER A 15 -13.18 -6.90 5.33
CA SER A 15 -14.29 -7.66 5.90
C SER A 15 -13.94 -9.13 6.15
N GLN A 16 -13.18 -9.75 5.24
CA GLN A 16 -12.74 -11.15 5.37
C GLN A 16 -11.70 -11.35 6.48
N ILE A 17 -10.94 -10.32 6.85
CA ILE A 17 -9.91 -10.38 7.91
C ILE A 17 -10.38 -9.75 9.24
N GLY A 18 -11.70 -9.72 9.45
CA GLY A 18 -12.31 -9.40 10.74
C GLY A 18 -12.45 -7.91 11.05
N TRP A 19 -12.50 -7.05 10.04
CA TRP A 19 -13.00 -5.69 10.17
C TRP A 19 -14.48 -5.63 9.78
N ARG A 20 -15.25 -4.83 10.46
CA ARG A 20 -16.55 -4.42 9.95
C ARG A 20 -16.35 -3.23 9.02
N VAL A 21 -16.94 -3.29 7.83
CA VAL A 21 -16.87 -2.20 6.86
C VAL A 21 -18.28 -1.67 6.61
N GLU A 22 -18.46 -0.38 6.81
CA GLU A 22 -19.63 0.37 6.33
C GLU A 22 -19.18 1.15 5.10
N ARG A 23 -20.02 1.17 4.05
CA ARG A 23 -19.76 1.93 2.83
C ARG A 23 -20.91 2.87 2.56
N SER A 24 -20.62 4.14 2.37
CA SER A 24 -21.62 5.16 2.07
C SER A 24 -21.03 6.17 1.09
N ALA A 25 -21.71 6.41 -0.03
CA ALA A 25 -21.28 7.32 -1.09
C ALA A 25 -19.81 7.11 -1.48
N GLU A 26 -19.47 5.85 -1.75
CA GLU A 26 -18.13 5.39 -2.15
C GLU A 26 -17.00 5.57 -1.09
N ILE A 27 -17.37 5.99 0.13
CA ILE A 27 -16.42 6.08 1.24
C ILE A 27 -16.51 4.83 2.10
N ASN A 28 -15.35 4.22 2.36
CA ASN A 28 -15.19 3.08 3.26
C ASN A 28 -14.90 3.56 4.68
N TYR A 29 -15.68 3.07 5.63
CA TYR A 29 -15.51 3.27 7.07
C TYR A 29 -15.16 1.94 7.70
N PHE A 30 -13.97 1.82 8.26
CA PHE A 30 -13.45 0.58 8.84
C PHE A 30 -13.62 0.59 10.34
N ILE A 31 -14.33 -0.38 10.88
CA ILE A 31 -14.60 -0.51 12.30
C ILE A 31 -13.92 -1.76 12.84
N LYS A 32 -13.07 -1.59 13.85
CA LYS A 32 -12.47 -2.70 14.59
C LYS A 32 -13.00 -2.71 16.02
N LYS A 33 -13.73 -3.73 16.37
CA LYS A 33 -14.16 -3.94 17.74
C LYS A 33 -12.98 -4.31 18.64
N ILE A 34 -12.91 -3.68 19.79
CA ILE A 34 -11.95 -3.99 20.85
C ILE A 34 -12.77 -4.49 22.05
N PRO A 35 -12.60 -5.74 22.48
CA PRO A 35 -13.35 -6.29 23.58
C PRO A 35 -13.31 -5.37 24.81
N LEU A 36 -14.44 -5.18 25.47
CA LEU A 36 -14.66 -4.36 26.65
C LEU A 36 -14.48 -2.84 26.46
N LEU A 37 -13.76 -2.36 25.45
CA LEU A 37 -13.44 -0.94 25.26
C LEU A 37 -14.34 -0.24 24.22
N GLY A 38 -15.01 -1.00 23.35
CA GLY A 38 -15.80 -0.40 22.26
C GLY A 38 -15.20 -0.68 20.89
N SER A 39 -14.94 0.36 20.10
CA SER A 39 -14.33 0.19 18.78
C SER A 39 -13.39 1.33 18.38
N ILE A 40 -12.60 1.07 17.34
CA ILE A 40 -11.86 2.08 16.59
C ILE A 40 -12.56 2.25 15.24
N LEU A 41 -12.83 3.49 14.85
CA LEU A 41 -13.33 3.85 13.52
C LEU A 41 -12.21 4.50 12.71
N LYS A 42 -11.90 3.91 11.53
CA LYS A 42 -10.83 4.39 10.66
C LYS A 42 -11.36 4.76 9.28
N ILE A 43 -10.93 5.90 8.76
CA ILE A 43 -11.24 6.39 7.41
C ILE A 43 -9.92 6.79 6.74
N GLN A 44 -9.59 6.18 5.58
CA GLN A 44 -8.28 6.31 4.96
C GLN A 44 -8.36 6.93 3.58
N ARG A 45 -7.84 8.14 3.41
CA ARG A 45 -7.78 8.91 2.16
C ARG A 45 -9.12 8.97 1.41
N PRO A 46 -10.23 9.34 2.09
CA PRO A 46 -11.51 9.51 1.43
C PRO A 46 -11.46 10.68 0.44
N GLN A 47 -12.37 10.72 -0.53
CA GLN A 47 -12.51 11.86 -1.44
C GLN A 47 -13.08 13.10 -0.74
N GLU A 48 -13.89 12.88 0.30
CA GLU A 48 -14.46 13.92 1.14
C GLU A 48 -14.60 13.43 2.60
N ILE A 49 -14.61 14.34 3.55
CA ILE A 49 -14.82 14.04 4.96
C ILE A 49 -16.27 14.35 5.35
N ARG A 50 -17.07 13.29 5.55
CA ARG A 50 -18.49 13.40 5.95
C ARG A 50 -18.65 13.29 7.46
N ILE A 51 -18.49 14.41 8.17
CA ILE A 51 -18.50 14.44 9.63
C ILE A 51 -19.81 13.93 10.24
N SER A 52 -20.96 14.23 9.64
CA SER A 52 -22.25 13.71 10.11
C SER A 52 -22.26 12.17 10.13
N LYS A 53 -21.78 11.54 9.04
CA LYS A 53 -21.69 10.08 8.95
C LYS A 53 -20.65 9.50 9.91
N ILE A 54 -19.52 10.15 10.09
CA ILE A 54 -18.49 9.75 11.05
C ILE A 54 -19.04 9.77 12.49
N ARG A 55 -19.77 10.83 12.88
CA ARG A 55 -20.41 10.91 14.19
C ARG A 55 -21.49 9.85 14.40
N GLU A 56 -22.32 9.61 13.38
CA GLU A 56 -23.32 8.55 13.39
C GLU A 56 -22.68 7.18 13.65
N LEU A 57 -21.64 6.84 12.87
CA LEU A 57 -20.95 5.55 12.98
C LEU A 57 -20.17 5.43 14.29
N ALA A 58 -19.51 6.50 14.75
CA ALA A 58 -18.82 6.52 16.02
C ALA A 58 -19.78 6.21 17.19
N LYS A 59 -20.98 6.81 17.18
CA LYS A 59 -22.04 6.52 18.17
C LYS A 59 -22.56 5.09 18.02
N LYS A 60 -22.93 4.67 16.80
CA LYS A 60 -23.49 3.34 16.49
C LYS A 60 -22.58 2.20 16.98
N TYR A 61 -21.26 2.37 16.78
CA TYR A 61 -20.27 1.34 17.10
C TYR A 61 -19.53 1.58 18.42
N ARG A 62 -19.94 2.59 19.20
CA ARG A 62 -19.28 2.97 20.47
C ARG A 62 -17.78 3.14 20.27
N ALA A 63 -17.41 3.92 19.22
CA ALA A 63 -16.00 4.16 18.92
C ALA A 63 -15.40 5.10 19.98
N PHE A 64 -14.41 4.63 20.72
CA PHE A 64 -13.64 5.46 21.64
C PHE A 64 -12.55 6.25 20.91
N GLN A 65 -12.19 5.83 19.68
CA GLN A 65 -11.19 6.50 18.86
C GLN A 65 -11.66 6.57 17.41
N VAL A 66 -11.52 7.76 16.81
CA VAL A 66 -11.70 7.96 15.37
C VAL A 66 -10.35 8.38 14.77
N ILE A 67 -9.96 7.68 13.71
CA ILE A 67 -8.70 7.87 12.98
C ILE A 67 -9.06 8.25 11.54
N ILE A 68 -8.57 9.41 11.09
CA ILE A 68 -8.80 9.88 9.73
C ILE A 68 -7.44 10.20 9.09
N GLU A 69 -7.24 9.69 7.90
CA GLU A 69 -6.07 10.00 7.07
C GLU A 69 -6.58 10.79 5.86
N PRO A 70 -6.57 12.14 5.94
CA PRO A 70 -7.09 12.99 4.89
C PRO A 70 -6.23 12.93 3.63
N LYS A 71 -6.83 13.25 2.48
CA LYS A 71 -6.14 13.28 1.20
C LYS A 71 -5.48 14.65 0.93
N SER A 72 -6.04 15.72 1.45
CA SER A 72 -5.61 17.10 1.20
C SER A 72 -5.30 17.87 2.49
N SER A 73 -4.52 18.96 2.38
CA SER A 73 -4.27 19.87 3.49
C SER A 73 -5.53 20.61 3.94
N LEU A 74 -6.43 20.94 3.02
CA LEU A 74 -7.71 21.56 3.37
C LEU A 74 -8.55 20.64 4.27
N ASP A 75 -8.58 19.34 3.99
CA ASP A 75 -9.24 18.37 4.85
C ASP A 75 -8.56 18.27 6.22
N ALA A 76 -7.23 18.38 6.25
CA ALA A 76 -6.46 18.37 7.51
C ALA A 76 -6.81 19.57 8.40
N ASP A 77 -6.84 20.78 7.84
CA ASP A 77 -7.21 22.01 8.54
C ASP A 77 -8.65 21.91 9.06
N PHE A 78 -9.55 21.39 8.26
CA PHE A 78 -10.93 21.12 8.67
C PHE A 78 -10.99 20.14 9.86
N LEU A 79 -10.20 19.07 9.85
CA LEU A 79 -10.13 18.13 10.98
C LEU A 79 -9.61 18.80 12.26
N VAL A 80 -8.58 19.65 12.14
CA VAL A 80 -8.05 20.41 13.29
C VAL A 80 -9.15 21.29 13.89
N SER A 81 -9.93 22.02 13.08
CA SER A 81 -11.04 22.85 13.56
C SER A 81 -12.12 22.07 14.31
N LEU A 82 -12.21 20.75 14.05
CA LEU A 82 -13.14 19.82 14.71
C LEU A 82 -12.53 19.14 15.95
N GLY A 83 -11.30 19.54 16.37
CA GLY A 83 -10.61 19.00 17.53
C GLY A 83 -9.95 17.64 17.30
N PHE A 84 -9.61 17.29 16.05
CA PHE A 84 -8.69 16.20 15.76
C PHE A 84 -7.24 16.67 15.91
N HIS A 85 -6.38 15.78 16.36
CA HIS A 85 -4.96 16.06 16.55
C HIS A 85 -4.11 15.24 15.58
N LEU A 86 -3.07 15.86 15.02
CA LEU A 86 -2.10 15.16 14.19
C LEU A 86 -1.30 14.16 15.04
N SER A 87 -1.30 12.91 14.60
CA SER A 87 -0.52 11.84 15.22
C SER A 87 0.97 11.97 14.88
N LYS A 88 1.84 11.79 15.87
CA LYS A 88 3.30 11.71 15.66
C LYS A 88 3.72 10.45 14.91
N SER A 89 2.87 9.42 14.90
CA SER A 89 3.10 8.14 14.21
C SER A 89 1.97 7.88 13.24
N PRO A 90 2.11 8.27 11.97
CA PRO A 90 1.09 8.03 10.95
C PRO A 90 0.92 6.53 10.68
N TYR A 91 -0.33 6.10 10.40
CA TYR A 91 -0.63 4.71 10.08
C TYR A 91 -0.46 4.39 8.60
N LEU A 92 -0.61 5.39 7.73
CA LEU A 92 -0.27 5.27 6.32
C LEU A 92 0.97 6.11 5.99
N PRO A 93 1.70 5.74 4.94
CA PRO A 93 2.78 6.58 4.43
C PRO A 93 2.30 8.00 4.13
N THR A 94 3.00 8.99 4.65
CA THR A 94 2.67 10.41 4.46
C THR A 94 3.33 11.01 3.22
N LYS A 95 4.27 10.28 2.63
CA LYS A 95 4.96 10.63 1.40
C LYS A 95 5.11 9.39 0.54
N THR A 96 4.77 9.48 -0.73
CA THR A 96 4.92 8.38 -1.69
C THR A 96 5.56 8.87 -2.98
N LEU A 97 5.98 7.92 -3.82
CA LEU A 97 6.51 8.15 -5.16
C LEU A 97 5.52 7.57 -6.17
N GLN A 98 5.17 8.35 -7.20
CA GLN A 98 4.28 7.90 -8.26
C GLN A 98 4.94 8.02 -9.64
N ILE A 99 4.61 7.07 -10.53
CA ILE A 99 5.00 7.06 -11.94
C ILE A 99 3.74 7.18 -12.79
N ASP A 100 3.78 8.03 -13.81
CA ASP A 100 2.75 8.12 -14.84
C ASP A 100 2.87 6.95 -15.82
N LEU A 101 1.90 6.04 -15.77
CA LEU A 101 1.82 4.88 -16.64
C LEU A 101 1.08 5.16 -17.96
N THR A 102 0.59 6.36 -18.22
CA THR A 102 0.03 6.72 -19.55
C THR A 102 1.11 6.80 -20.62
N GLN A 103 2.36 7.01 -20.22
CA GLN A 103 3.54 7.04 -21.08
C GLN A 103 3.86 5.65 -21.67
N THR A 104 4.64 5.62 -22.77
CA THR A 104 5.11 4.35 -23.35
C THR A 104 6.11 3.64 -22.43
N LYS A 105 6.26 2.31 -22.60
CA LYS A 105 7.26 1.51 -21.86
C LYS A 105 8.66 2.08 -21.99
N GLU A 106 9.03 2.48 -23.23
CA GLU A 106 10.35 3.03 -23.57
C GLU A 106 10.60 4.35 -22.84
N LYS A 107 9.56 5.21 -22.76
CA LYS A 107 9.67 6.49 -22.04
C LYS A 107 9.82 6.26 -20.53
N ILE A 108 9.00 5.38 -19.92
CA ILE A 108 9.12 5.03 -18.50
C ILE A 108 10.52 4.45 -18.23
N PHE A 109 11.02 3.56 -19.09
CA PHE A 109 12.37 2.99 -18.95
C PHE A 109 13.47 4.06 -19.10
N LYS A 110 13.31 5.01 -20.03
CA LYS A 110 14.24 6.14 -20.22
C LYS A 110 14.35 7.02 -18.98
N ASP A 111 13.26 7.17 -18.22
CA ASP A 111 13.21 8.03 -17.03
C ASP A 111 13.75 7.37 -15.76
N LEU A 112 14.06 6.06 -15.80
CA LEU A 112 14.76 5.38 -14.71
C LEU A 112 16.16 5.96 -14.50
N GLU A 113 16.68 5.91 -13.28
CA GLU A 113 18.09 6.21 -13.00
C GLU A 113 19.02 5.10 -13.54
N LYS A 114 20.31 5.43 -13.67
CA LYS A 114 21.33 4.54 -14.23
C LYS A 114 21.39 3.19 -13.52
N ASP A 115 21.29 3.18 -12.19
CA ASP A 115 21.38 1.98 -11.38
C ASP A 115 20.20 1.04 -11.62
N ALA A 116 18.97 1.58 -11.67
CA ALA A 116 17.78 0.78 -11.99
C ALA A 116 17.86 0.20 -13.40
N LYS A 117 18.25 1.01 -14.41
CA LYS A 117 18.44 0.52 -15.79
C LYS A 117 19.45 -0.61 -15.86
N SER A 118 20.60 -0.45 -15.19
CA SER A 118 21.65 -1.45 -15.17
C SER A 118 21.17 -2.75 -14.51
N ALA A 119 20.51 -2.65 -13.35
CA ALA A 119 19.99 -3.80 -12.65
C ALA A 119 18.92 -4.57 -13.46
N ILE A 120 17.98 -3.86 -14.07
CA ILE A 120 16.92 -4.46 -14.90
C ILE A 120 17.53 -5.16 -16.12
N LYS A 121 18.49 -4.54 -16.83
CA LYS A 121 19.17 -5.18 -17.97
C LYS A 121 19.92 -6.44 -17.57
N LYS A 122 20.63 -6.42 -16.43
CA LYS A 122 21.31 -7.63 -15.92
C LYS A 122 20.33 -8.73 -15.54
N GLY A 123 19.13 -8.35 -15.12
CA GLY A 123 18.06 -9.27 -14.72
C GLY A 123 17.10 -9.68 -15.84
N GLU A 124 17.38 -9.39 -17.11
CA GLU A 124 16.47 -9.72 -18.24
C GLU A 124 16.16 -11.22 -18.35
N ASN A 125 17.07 -12.10 -17.89
CA ASN A 125 16.89 -13.54 -17.92
C ASN A 125 16.38 -14.13 -16.59
N ILE A 126 16.02 -13.29 -15.61
CA ILE A 126 15.46 -13.78 -14.34
C ILE A 126 14.04 -14.28 -14.61
N GLU A 127 13.79 -15.53 -14.27
CA GLU A 127 12.44 -16.09 -14.31
C GLU A 127 11.59 -15.41 -13.20
N ILE A 128 10.48 -14.79 -13.59
CA ILE A 128 9.52 -14.15 -12.67
C ILE A 128 8.15 -14.77 -12.91
N ALA A 129 7.66 -15.49 -11.91
CA ALA A 129 6.36 -16.13 -11.93
C ALA A 129 5.32 -15.36 -11.09
N ASP A 130 4.05 -15.43 -11.50
CA ASP A 130 2.92 -15.04 -10.64
C ASP A 130 2.51 -16.25 -9.80
N CYS A 131 2.79 -16.17 -8.51
CA CYS A 131 2.53 -17.23 -7.53
C CYS A 131 1.13 -17.18 -6.91
N LYS A 132 0.18 -16.45 -7.52
CA LYS A 132 -1.17 -16.33 -6.96
C LYS A 132 -1.87 -17.68 -6.74
N ASP A 133 -1.51 -18.72 -7.47
CA ASP A 133 -2.07 -20.06 -7.32
C ASP A 133 -1.25 -20.95 -6.37
N ASN A 134 -0.12 -20.45 -5.87
CA ASN A 134 0.70 -21.10 -4.85
C ASN A 134 1.14 -20.12 -3.76
N LEU A 135 0.17 -19.61 -3.01
CA LEU A 135 0.41 -18.61 -1.94
C LEU A 135 1.23 -19.18 -0.77
N GLU A 136 1.20 -20.51 -0.55
CA GLU A 136 2.02 -21.16 0.46
C GLU A 136 3.50 -21.04 0.12
N LYS A 137 3.87 -21.32 -1.14
CA LYS A 137 5.23 -21.16 -1.66
C LYS A 137 5.69 -19.72 -1.53
N PHE A 138 4.89 -18.77 -2.01
CA PHE A 138 5.18 -17.33 -1.90
C PHE A 138 5.40 -16.89 -0.44
N ARG A 139 4.49 -17.27 0.46
CA ARG A 139 4.60 -16.95 1.88
C ARG A 139 5.78 -17.63 2.56
N GLY A 140 6.09 -18.87 2.18
CA GLY A 140 7.25 -19.63 2.66
C GLY A 140 8.56 -18.93 2.35
N ALA A 141 8.76 -18.52 1.09
CA ALA A 141 9.90 -17.74 0.64
C ALA A 141 10.00 -16.40 1.38
N TRP A 142 8.88 -15.69 1.55
CA TRP A 142 8.85 -14.46 2.32
C TRP A 142 9.27 -14.66 3.77
N LYS A 143 8.74 -15.68 4.47
CA LYS A 143 9.14 -16.01 5.83
C LYS A 143 10.64 -16.30 5.97
N LYS A 144 11.18 -17.12 5.05
CA LYS A 144 12.63 -17.41 5.01
C LYS A 144 13.46 -16.13 4.83
N SER A 145 13.02 -15.23 3.94
CA SER A 145 13.70 -13.98 3.62
C SER A 145 13.80 -13.01 4.81
N VAL A 146 12.76 -12.88 5.62
CA VAL A 146 12.69 -11.89 6.71
C VAL A 146 12.95 -12.48 8.10
N GLY A 147 12.87 -13.78 8.27
CA GLY A 147 13.00 -14.47 9.56
C GLY A 147 12.01 -13.93 10.58
N LEU A 148 12.47 -13.65 11.80
CA LEU A 148 11.68 -13.07 12.88
C LEU A 148 11.67 -11.53 12.88
N LYS A 149 12.36 -10.88 11.95
CA LYS A 149 12.58 -9.42 11.98
C LYS A 149 11.36 -8.61 11.50
N ARG A 150 10.48 -9.22 10.71
CA ARG A 150 9.31 -8.54 10.15
C ARG A 150 8.10 -9.46 10.18
N TYR A 151 6.94 -8.85 10.41
CA TYR A 151 5.67 -9.55 10.29
C TYR A 151 5.43 -9.99 8.83
N VAL A 152 5.01 -11.23 8.67
CA VAL A 152 4.52 -11.79 7.40
C VAL A 152 3.04 -12.14 7.58
N PRO A 153 2.14 -11.66 6.73
CA PRO A 153 0.72 -11.93 6.84
C PRO A 153 0.41 -13.44 6.91
N ALA A 154 -0.64 -13.81 7.62
CA ALA A 154 -1.14 -15.18 7.62
C ALA A 154 -1.58 -15.60 6.20
N LEU A 155 -1.57 -16.90 5.92
CA LEU A 155 -1.94 -17.41 4.60
C LEU A 155 -3.38 -17.01 4.23
N GLU A 156 -4.27 -17.04 5.23
CA GLU A 156 -5.67 -16.64 5.09
C GLU A 156 -5.81 -15.16 4.69
N HIS A 157 -4.92 -14.29 5.17
CA HIS A 157 -4.91 -12.88 4.76
C HIS A 157 -4.48 -12.71 3.30
N LEU A 158 -3.47 -13.46 2.84
CA LEU A 158 -3.03 -13.45 1.44
C LEU A 158 -4.12 -14.04 0.53
N ALA A 159 -4.77 -15.11 0.94
CA ALA A 159 -5.89 -15.71 0.22
C ALA A 159 -7.09 -14.76 0.14
N SER A 160 -7.41 -14.06 1.23
CA SER A 160 -8.47 -13.04 1.25
C SER A 160 -8.15 -11.86 0.34
N LEU A 161 -6.87 -11.44 0.28
CA LEU A 161 -6.41 -10.38 -0.62
C LEU A 161 -6.57 -10.82 -2.08
N LYS A 162 -6.07 -12.02 -2.44
CA LYS A 162 -6.27 -12.60 -3.78
C LYS A 162 -7.75 -12.69 -4.15
N LYS A 163 -8.58 -13.20 -3.25
CA LYS A 163 -10.03 -13.37 -3.49
C LYS A 163 -10.73 -12.03 -3.73
N ALA A 164 -10.37 -11.00 -2.97
CA ALA A 164 -10.98 -9.69 -3.07
C ALA A 164 -10.56 -8.95 -4.35
N PHE A 165 -9.27 -8.96 -4.68
CA PHE A 165 -8.72 -8.23 -5.83
C PHE A 165 -8.70 -9.03 -7.14
N LYS A 166 -8.81 -10.35 -7.09
CA LYS A 166 -8.88 -11.22 -8.28
C LYS A 166 -7.73 -10.94 -9.26
N ASN A 167 -8.05 -10.55 -10.49
CA ASN A 167 -7.07 -10.22 -11.54
C ASN A 167 -6.31 -8.91 -11.29
N ASN A 168 -6.76 -8.12 -10.31
CA ASN A 168 -6.12 -6.88 -9.88
C ASN A 168 -5.09 -7.09 -8.77
N SER A 169 -4.71 -8.33 -8.47
CA SER A 169 -3.61 -8.70 -7.56
C SER A 169 -2.60 -9.59 -8.28
N LEU A 170 -1.32 -9.27 -8.12
CA LEU A 170 -0.18 -10.04 -8.63
C LEU A 170 0.72 -10.41 -7.46
N PHE A 171 1.20 -11.65 -7.43
CA PHE A 171 2.13 -12.18 -6.43
C PHE A 171 3.41 -12.62 -7.13
N LEU A 172 4.23 -11.65 -7.55
CA LEU A 172 5.42 -11.92 -8.35
C LEU A 172 6.58 -12.38 -7.48
N MET A 173 7.28 -13.42 -7.93
CA MET A 173 8.45 -13.97 -7.25
C MET A 173 9.46 -14.50 -8.27
N THR A 174 10.76 -14.38 -7.98
CA THR A 174 11.84 -14.97 -8.77
C THR A 174 11.84 -16.49 -8.65
N GLY A 175 12.33 -17.18 -9.69
CA GLY A 175 12.36 -18.66 -9.73
C GLY A 175 13.15 -19.29 -8.59
N ASP A 176 14.22 -18.63 -8.13
CA ASP A 176 15.07 -19.02 -6.98
C ASP A 176 14.51 -18.58 -5.61
N GLU A 177 13.31 -17.98 -5.56
CA GLU A 177 12.64 -17.52 -4.35
C GLU A 177 13.40 -16.41 -3.57
N SER A 178 14.37 -15.75 -4.19
CA SER A 178 15.23 -14.77 -3.52
C SER A 178 14.58 -13.40 -3.36
N ALA A 179 13.62 -13.05 -4.23
CA ALA A 179 12.88 -11.79 -4.20
C ALA A 179 11.41 -12.00 -4.61
N GLY A 180 10.52 -11.17 -4.04
CA GLY A 180 9.12 -11.19 -4.43
C GLY A 180 8.36 -9.95 -3.99
N ALA A 181 7.22 -9.69 -4.64
CA ALA A 181 6.35 -8.58 -4.29
C ALA A 181 4.89 -8.86 -4.62
N ILE A 182 4.01 -8.22 -3.86
CA ILE A 182 2.59 -8.14 -4.12
C ILE A 182 2.30 -6.79 -4.77
N PHE A 183 1.61 -6.83 -5.90
CA PHE A 183 1.06 -5.62 -6.53
C PHE A 183 -0.45 -5.71 -6.52
N LEU A 184 -1.08 -4.59 -6.23
CA LEU A 184 -2.53 -4.44 -6.27
C LEU A 184 -2.91 -3.34 -7.23
N SER A 185 -4.06 -3.46 -7.89
CA SER A 185 -4.61 -2.40 -8.72
C SER A 185 -6.03 -2.07 -8.28
N GLY A 186 -6.37 -0.78 -8.29
CA GLY A 186 -7.71 -0.30 -8.00
C GLY A 186 -7.88 1.12 -8.48
N ASP A 187 -9.02 1.42 -9.07
CA ASP A 187 -9.40 2.75 -9.59
C ASP A 187 -8.32 3.43 -10.45
N GLY A 188 -7.66 2.67 -11.32
CA GLY A 188 -6.64 3.17 -12.25
C GLY A 188 -5.25 3.39 -11.64
N ILE A 189 -5.03 2.97 -10.39
CA ILE A 189 -3.73 3.05 -9.72
C ILE A 189 -3.24 1.63 -9.44
N GLY A 190 -1.98 1.34 -9.82
CA GLY A 190 -1.25 0.14 -9.43
C GLY A 190 -0.34 0.45 -8.24
N TYR A 191 -0.29 -0.43 -7.26
CA TYR A 191 0.44 -0.24 -6.01
C TYR A 191 1.52 -1.28 -5.81
N TYR A 192 2.71 -0.87 -5.41
CA TYR A 192 3.76 -1.73 -4.84
C TYR A 192 3.43 -2.01 -3.38
N TRP A 193 2.58 -3.03 -3.16
CA TRP A 193 1.88 -3.21 -1.89
C TRP A 193 2.75 -3.76 -0.76
N GLN A 194 3.43 -4.86 -1.02
CA GLN A 194 4.34 -5.50 -0.07
C GLN A 194 5.46 -6.22 -0.82
N ALA A 195 6.63 -6.35 -0.20
CA ALA A 195 7.77 -6.99 -0.83
C ALA A 195 8.71 -7.64 0.17
N PHE A 196 9.46 -8.59 -0.34
CA PHE A 196 10.57 -9.22 0.37
C PHE A 196 11.76 -9.44 -0.58
N THR A 197 12.94 -9.45 -0.01
CA THR A 197 14.16 -9.90 -0.69
C THR A 197 15.14 -10.41 0.36
N ASN A 198 15.75 -11.56 0.10
CA ASN A 198 16.78 -12.12 0.95
C ASN A 198 18.16 -11.51 0.62
N ARG A 199 19.23 -12.04 1.20
CA ARG A 199 20.61 -11.54 0.97
C ARG A 199 21.01 -11.73 -0.49
N GLU A 200 20.78 -12.90 -1.05
CA GLU A 200 21.13 -13.25 -2.43
C GLU A 200 20.41 -12.36 -3.44
N GLY A 201 19.08 -12.18 -3.32
CA GLY A 201 18.30 -11.30 -4.18
C GLY A 201 18.74 -9.83 -4.10
N ARG A 202 19.27 -9.38 -2.94
CA ARG A 202 19.87 -8.03 -2.82
C ARG A 202 21.19 -7.94 -3.57
N GLU A 203 22.06 -8.93 -3.43
CA GLU A 203 23.37 -8.98 -4.11
C GLU A 203 23.20 -9.03 -5.64
N LYS A 204 22.17 -9.76 -6.12
CA LYS A 204 21.80 -9.85 -7.55
C LYS A 204 20.92 -8.69 -8.04
N HIS A 205 20.47 -7.79 -7.16
CA HIS A 205 19.55 -6.68 -7.47
C HIS A 205 18.20 -7.12 -8.05
N GLU A 206 17.71 -8.32 -7.74
CA GLU A 206 16.52 -8.92 -8.36
C GLU A 206 15.22 -8.16 -8.10
N GLN A 207 15.16 -7.40 -6.99
CA GLN A 207 13.99 -6.58 -6.71
C GLN A 207 13.70 -5.52 -7.77
N TYR A 208 14.73 -5.07 -8.51
CA TYR A 208 14.55 -4.16 -9.65
C TYR A 208 13.76 -4.82 -10.79
N SER A 209 14.08 -6.07 -11.11
CA SER A 209 13.37 -6.85 -12.13
C SER A 209 11.93 -7.16 -11.71
N ILE A 210 11.70 -7.53 -10.44
CA ILE A 210 10.36 -7.74 -9.88
C ILE A 210 9.50 -6.48 -10.00
N VAL A 211 10.05 -5.32 -9.60
CA VAL A 211 9.31 -4.05 -9.65
C VAL A 211 9.04 -3.64 -11.09
N TRP A 212 10.03 -3.76 -11.98
CA TRP A 212 9.85 -3.45 -13.40
C TRP A 212 8.76 -4.32 -14.03
N GLU A 213 8.80 -5.62 -13.82
CA GLU A 213 7.75 -6.54 -14.28
C GLU A 213 6.38 -6.19 -13.69
N GLY A 214 6.32 -5.85 -12.40
CA GLY A 214 5.11 -5.38 -11.73
C GLY A 214 4.53 -4.13 -12.37
N ILE A 215 5.37 -3.12 -12.65
CA ILE A 215 4.97 -1.89 -13.36
C ILE A 215 4.34 -2.23 -14.72
N LEU A 216 4.99 -3.09 -15.51
CA LEU A 216 4.50 -3.47 -16.83
C LEU A 216 3.17 -4.23 -16.76
N ARG A 217 3.03 -5.15 -15.81
CA ARG A 217 1.79 -5.93 -15.64
C ARG A 217 0.64 -5.07 -15.14
N VAL A 218 0.84 -4.19 -14.17
CA VAL A 218 -0.25 -3.30 -13.70
C VAL A 218 -0.65 -2.30 -14.78
N LYS A 219 0.31 -1.80 -15.58
CA LYS A 219 0.00 -1.00 -16.78
C LYS A 219 -0.85 -1.78 -17.78
N LYS A 220 -0.52 -3.04 -18.06
CA LYS A 220 -1.27 -3.92 -18.98
C LYS A 220 -2.72 -4.16 -18.53
N ILE A 221 -2.98 -4.23 -17.24
CA ILE A 221 -4.35 -4.36 -16.69
C ILE A 221 -5.07 -3.03 -16.52
N GLY A 222 -4.51 -1.91 -17.04
CA GLY A 222 -5.19 -0.62 -17.15
C GLY A 222 -4.87 0.41 -16.08
N ALA A 223 -3.85 0.18 -15.23
CA ALA A 223 -3.39 1.22 -14.32
C ALA A 223 -2.77 2.39 -15.11
N ARG A 224 -3.11 3.62 -14.70
CA ARG A 224 -2.62 4.88 -15.28
C ARG A 224 -1.55 5.55 -14.41
N ILE A 225 -1.47 5.16 -13.14
CA ILE A 225 -0.47 5.58 -12.16
C ILE A 225 0.09 4.34 -11.49
N PHE A 226 1.38 4.33 -11.20
CA PHE A 226 2.01 3.37 -10.29
C PHE A 226 2.44 4.09 -9.02
N ASP A 227 2.01 3.59 -7.88
CA ASP A 227 2.32 4.15 -6.56
C ASP A 227 3.23 3.19 -5.79
N PHE A 228 4.42 3.66 -5.41
CA PHE A 228 5.37 2.90 -4.59
C PHE A 228 4.97 2.80 -3.12
N GLU A 229 3.83 3.33 -2.71
CA GLU A 229 3.46 3.49 -1.32
C GLU A 229 4.50 4.39 -0.59
N GLY A 230 4.98 4.03 0.57
CA GLY A 230 5.81 4.90 1.38
C GLY A 230 7.24 5.13 0.90
N ILE A 231 7.70 6.37 0.99
CA ILE A 231 9.10 6.78 0.99
C ILE A 231 9.37 7.61 2.26
N TYR A 232 10.66 7.86 2.54
CA TYR A 232 11.05 8.66 3.71
C TYR A 232 10.44 10.06 3.68
N ASP A 233 9.88 10.45 4.81
CA ASP A 233 9.29 11.77 5.03
C ASP A 233 9.94 12.40 6.26
N GLU A 234 10.58 13.54 6.08
CA GLU A 234 11.25 14.30 7.12
C GLU A 234 10.31 14.85 8.20
N ARG A 235 9.03 15.03 7.87
CA ARG A 235 8.00 15.45 8.85
C ARG A 235 7.69 14.35 9.87
N PHE A 236 7.90 13.08 9.49
CA PHE A 236 7.69 11.89 10.30
C PHE A 236 8.92 10.97 10.18
N PRO A 237 10.07 11.36 10.74
CA PRO A 237 11.35 10.75 10.44
C PRO A 237 11.43 9.30 10.94
N ASN A 238 11.67 8.39 10.00
CA ASN A 238 12.02 7.01 10.27
C ASN A 238 13.24 6.62 9.42
N LYS A 239 14.41 6.63 10.03
CA LYS A 239 15.70 6.40 9.33
C LYS A 239 15.76 5.02 8.64
N SER A 240 15.01 4.02 9.11
CA SER A 240 14.95 2.70 8.46
C SER A 240 14.37 2.75 7.04
N TRP A 241 13.70 3.85 6.69
CA TRP A 241 13.12 4.06 5.36
C TRP A 241 14.09 4.62 4.31
N LEU A 242 15.24 5.13 4.72
CA LEU A 242 16.20 5.76 3.81
C LEU A 242 16.69 4.81 2.70
N GLY A 243 17.04 3.56 3.05
CA GLY A 243 17.56 2.60 2.09
C GLY A 243 16.56 2.24 0.98
N PHE A 244 15.32 1.91 1.34
CA PHE A 244 14.32 1.60 0.31
C PHE A 244 13.76 2.83 -0.40
N THR A 245 13.89 4.02 0.20
CA THR A 245 13.56 5.27 -0.48
C THR A 245 14.48 5.52 -1.67
N HIS A 246 15.80 5.33 -1.48
CA HIS A 246 16.78 5.42 -2.57
C HIS A 246 16.43 4.42 -3.70
N PHE A 247 16.17 3.17 -3.35
CA PHE A 247 15.72 2.14 -4.29
C PHE A 247 14.48 2.56 -5.08
N LYS A 248 13.43 3.06 -4.41
CA LYS A 248 12.19 3.48 -5.08
C LYS A 248 12.43 4.68 -6.00
N LYS A 249 13.19 5.68 -5.55
CA LYS A 249 13.50 6.88 -6.32
C LYS A 249 14.26 6.57 -7.61
N SER A 250 15.06 5.49 -7.65
CA SER A 250 15.77 5.09 -8.86
C SER A 250 14.84 4.70 -10.03
N PHE A 251 13.56 4.46 -9.76
CA PHE A 251 12.56 4.26 -10.80
C PHE A 251 12.00 5.56 -11.39
N GLY A 252 12.48 6.74 -10.94
CA GLY A 252 11.97 8.04 -11.38
C GLY A 252 10.60 8.35 -10.79
N GLY A 253 9.83 9.19 -11.50
CA GLY A 253 8.51 9.61 -11.05
C GLY A 253 8.51 10.89 -10.23
N TYR A 254 7.43 11.16 -9.49
CA TYR A 254 7.23 12.35 -8.69
C TYR A 254 6.70 12.02 -7.29
N GLU A 255 7.05 12.86 -6.33
CA GLU A 255 6.62 12.71 -4.95
C GLU A 255 5.21 13.24 -4.73
N VAL A 256 4.41 12.51 -3.96
CA VAL A 256 3.09 12.93 -3.49
C VAL A 256 3.10 12.96 -1.98
N ILE A 257 2.61 14.07 -1.41
CA ILE A 257 2.62 14.34 0.02
C ILE A 257 1.19 14.31 0.54
N HIS A 258 0.96 13.59 1.65
CA HIS A 258 -0.29 13.54 2.37
C HIS A 258 -0.13 14.19 3.76
N PRO A 259 -1.19 14.75 4.34
CA PRO A 259 -1.10 15.49 5.60
C PRO A 259 -0.64 14.66 6.80
N GLY A 260 -0.97 13.37 6.82
CA GLY A 260 -0.71 12.47 7.93
C GLY A 260 -1.99 11.91 8.55
N THR A 261 -1.86 11.34 9.75
CA THR A 261 -2.98 10.71 10.46
C THR A 261 -3.53 11.64 11.52
N PHE A 262 -4.82 11.89 11.51
CA PHE A 262 -5.54 12.69 12.50
C PHE A 262 -6.37 11.79 13.41
N VAL A 263 -6.31 12.05 14.71
CA VAL A 263 -6.94 11.22 15.73
C VAL A 263 -7.80 12.06 16.64
N LYS A 264 -8.99 11.55 16.97
CA LYS A 264 -9.84 12.11 18.04
C LYS A 264 -10.29 10.98 18.95
N TRP A 265 -10.20 11.23 20.26
CA TRP A 265 -10.68 10.32 21.29
C TRP A 265 -12.05 10.76 21.77
N PHE A 266 -12.91 9.80 22.01
CA PHE A 266 -14.24 9.97 22.58
C PHE A 266 -14.24 9.19 23.91
N LEU A 267 -14.23 9.90 24.98
CA LEU A 267 -14.32 9.33 26.33
C LEU A 267 -15.77 9.08 26.71
#